data_00a36adcd7131f33a9976b4cb2e8ba7c
#
_entry.id   00a36adcd7131f33a9976b4cb2e8ba7c
#
_cell.length_a   1.000
_cell.length_b   1.000
_cell.length_c   1.000
_cell.angle_alpha   90.00
_cell.angle_beta   90.00
_cell.angle_gamma   90.00
#
_symmetry.space_group_name_H-M   'P 1'
#
loop_
_entity.id
_entity.type
_entity.pdbx_description
1 polymer ?
#
loop_
_entity_poly.entity_id
_entity_poly.type
_entity_poly.pdbx_seq_one_letter_code
_entity_poly.pdbx_strand_id
1 'polypeptide(L)'
;MVQTQDRPLHLERAAELADVQADPYKGNPNVENFDTITVLAHTVSGVPLWYGTGHAIVDKKLGPIAEYRFEKGTVYFGKDFGSGPIAEYVYIGDTGERIDYGRIPKGERLQKFYDAIEAVRTGKHPVCTVQCAIPHLEAVEKIAKLPIVSIPPEGVEDIREDDDTFHTIVGLHDIFITCYKNREMLFQEGLPGNK
;
A
#
# COMPACT_ATOMS: atom_id res chain seq x y z
N MET A 1 11.34 32.19 0.78
CA MET A 1 11.16 32.05 -0.69
C MET A 1 12.02 30.85 -1.10
N VAL A 2 11.43 29.65 -1.16
CA VAL A 2 12.12 28.43 -1.57
C VAL A 2 12.08 28.40 -3.10
N GLN A 3 13.21 28.56 -3.75
CA GLN A 3 13.33 28.33 -5.19
C GLN A 3 13.10 26.84 -5.44
N THR A 4 11.96 26.48 -5.99
CA THR A 4 11.77 25.19 -6.64
C THR A 4 12.60 25.21 -7.92
N GLN A 5 13.80 24.63 -7.84
CA GLN A 5 14.53 24.29 -9.04
C GLN A 5 13.67 23.30 -9.84
N ASP A 6 13.34 23.67 -11.07
CA ASP A 6 12.86 22.75 -12.10
C ASP A 6 13.93 21.68 -12.33
N ARG A 7 13.93 20.62 -11.52
CA ARG A 7 14.63 19.40 -11.83
C ARG A 7 13.79 18.65 -12.84
N PRO A 8 14.25 18.45 -14.06
CA PRO A 8 13.58 17.52 -14.97
C PRO A 8 13.54 16.16 -14.28
N LEU A 9 12.36 15.60 -14.24
CA LEU A 9 11.95 14.40 -13.53
C LEU A 9 12.78 13.17 -13.90
N HIS A 10 13.90 12.96 -13.22
CA HIS A 10 14.49 11.62 -13.09
C HIS A 10 13.68 10.71 -12.13
N LEU A 11 12.54 11.19 -11.65
CA LEU A 11 11.59 10.44 -10.83
C LEU A 11 10.96 9.24 -11.57
N GLU A 12 10.85 9.33 -12.89
CA GLU A 12 10.29 8.25 -13.72
C GLU A 12 11.10 6.95 -13.61
N ARG A 13 12.42 7.05 -13.51
CA ARG A 13 13.29 5.88 -13.30
C ARG A 13 13.48 5.49 -11.83
N ALA A 14 13.31 6.42 -10.91
CA ALA A 14 13.48 6.12 -9.49
C ALA A 14 12.39 5.17 -8.94
N ALA A 15 11.23 5.14 -9.57
CA ALA A 15 10.12 4.26 -9.22
C ALA A 15 10.10 2.94 -10.05
N GLU A 16 11.01 2.79 -11.02
CA GLU A 16 11.16 1.55 -11.79
C GLU A 16 11.57 0.42 -10.84
N LEU A 17 10.88 -0.72 -10.94
CA LEU A 17 11.12 -1.86 -10.06
C LEU A 17 12.14 -2.82 -10.67
N ALA A 18 13.23 -3.08 -9.93
CA ALA A 18 14.24 -4.04 -10.29
C ALA A 18 13.72 -5.48 -10.09
N ASP A 19 13.04 -5.73 -8.97
CA ASP A 19 12.40 -6.99 -8.66
C ASP A 19 11.04 -6.79 -8.00
N VAL A 20 10.19 -7.82 -8.08
CA VAL A 20 8.90 -7.90 -7.39
C VAL A 20 8.68 -9.34 -6.99
N GLN A 21 8.45 -9.57 -5.71
CA GLN A 21 7.97 -10.82 -5.15
C GLN A 21 6.60 -10.56 -4.53
N ALA A 22 5.66 -11.47 -4.71
CA ALA A 22 4.33 -11.34 -4.16
C ALA A 22 3.72 -12.70 -3.85
N ASP A 23 2.84 -12.74 -2.87
CA ASP A 23 2.09 -13.92 -2.47
C ASP A 23 0.58 -13.60 -2.45
N PRO A 24 -0.10 -13.76 -3.59
CA PRO A 24 -1.53 -13.52 -3.69
C PRO A 24 -2.34 -14.69 -3.09
N TYR A 25 -3.26 -14.36 -2.19
CA TYR A 25 -4.18 -15.29 -1.55
C TYR A 25 -5.63 -14.96 -1.86
N LYS A 26 -6.49 -15.96 -1.71
CA LYS A 26 -7.92 -15.85 -1.91
C LYS A 26 -8.66 -16.53 -0.76
N GLY A 27 -9.33 -15.74 0.08
CA GLY A 27 -10.23 -16.23 1.13
C GLY A 27 -11.66 -16.42 0.63
N ASN A 28 -12.13 -15.55 -0.27
CA ASN A 28 -13.47 -15.67 -0.85
C ASN A 28 -13.48 -16.65 -2.05
N PRO A 29 -14.18 -17.79 -1.97
CA PRO A 29 -14.22 -18.77 -3.06
C PRO A 29 -14.91 -18.26 -4.32
N ASN A 30 -15.75 -17.23 -4.22
CA ASN A 30 -16.56 -16.70 -5.30
C ASN A 30 -15.83 -15.64 -6.16
N VAL A 31 -14.60 -15.25 -5.80
CA VAL A 31 -13.80 -14.33 -6.60
C VAL A 31 -12.78 -15.09 -7.45
N GLU A 32 -12.53 -14.59 -8.66
CA GLU A 32 -11.53 -15.18 -9.55
C GLU A 32 -10.10 -14.67 -9.25
N ASN A 33 -10.01 -13.45 -8.71
CA ASN A 33 -8.73 -12.81 -8.38
C ASN A 33 -8.38 -12.99 -6.90
N PHE A 34 -7.18 -12.57 -6.50
CA PHE A 34 -6.80 -12.49 -5.09
C PHE A 34 -7.57 -11.36 -4.38
N ASP A 35 -7.85 -11.56 -3.11
CA ASP A 35 -8.43 -10.57 -2.20
C ASP A 35 -7.44 -10.11 -1.13
N THR A 36 -6.32 -10.80 -1.02
CA THR A 36 -5.29 -10.58 0.00
C THR A 36 -3.92 -10.80 -0.61
N ILE A 37 -2.98 -9.88 -0.37
CA ILE A 37 -1.64 -9.95 -0.92
C ILE A 37 -0.64 -9.20 -0.06
N THR A 38 0.60 -9.72 0.02
CA THR A 38 1.79 -8.96 0.36
C THR A 38 2.76 -8.93 -0.81
N VAL A 39 3.50 -7.84 -0.90
CA VAL A 39 4.48 -7.59 -1.96
C VAL A 39 5.76 -7.08 -1.34
N LEU A 40 6.87 -7.68 -1.73
CA LEU A 40 8.22 -7.18 -1.51
C LEU A 40 8.81 -6.79 -2.87
N ALA A 41 9.33 -5.60 -2.97
CA ALA A 41 9.96 -5.12 -4.20
C ALA A 41 11.15 -4.24 -3.88
N HIS A 42 12.05 -4.08 -4.87
CA HIS A 42 13.10 -3.09 -4.83
C HIS A 42 13.01 -2.22 -6.07
N THR A 43 13.21 -0.93 -5.90
CA THR A 43 13.40 -0.04 -7.05
C THR A 43 14.78 -0.25 -7.67
N VAL A 44 14.98 0.17 -8.90
CA VAL A 44 16.31 0.17 -9.55
C VAL A 44 17.33 1.03 -8.82
N SER A 45 16.87 1.98 -7.99
CA SER A 45 17.73 2.78 -7.11
C SER A 45 18.03 2.08 -5.78
N GLY A 46 17.54 0.86 -5.56
CA GLY A 46 17.78 0.04 -4.37
C GLY A 46 16.88 0.36 -3.17
N VAL A 47 15.79 1.11 -3.35
CA VAL A 47 14.83 1.37 -2.27
C VAL A 47 13.94 0.14 -2.08
N PRO A 48 13.92 -0.47 -0.88
CA PRO A 48 13.02 -1.57 -0.58
C PRO A 48 11.59 -1.04 -0.35
N LEU A 49 10.63 -1.77 -0.90
CA LEU A 49 9.20 -1.52 -0.75
C LEU A 49 8.53 -2.74 -0.15
N TRP A 50 7.75 -2.54 0.89
CA TRP A 50 6.80 -3.53 1.40
C TRP A 50 5.40 -2.96 1.24
N TYR A 51 4.48 -3.77 0.72
CA TYR A 51 3.08 -3.42 0.56
C TYR A 51 2.21 -4.59 0.94
N GLY A 52 1.16 -4.34 1.72
CA GLY A 52 0.17 -5.35 2.06
C GLY A 52 -1.23 -4.78 1.93
N THR A 53 -2.15 -5.56 1.38
CA THR A 53 -3.57 -5.23 1.34
C THR A 53 -4.40 -6.50 1.43
N GLY A 54 -5.57 -6.39 2.07
CA GLY A 54 -6.52 -7.48 2.18
C GLY A 54 -7.93 -6.96 2.34
N HIS A 55 -8.85 -7.54 1.60
CA HIS A 55 -10.29 -7.31 1.74
C HIS A 55 -10.94 -8.30 2.72
N ALA A 56 -10.20 -9.34 3.13
CA ALA A 56 -10.65 -10.39 4.02
C ALA A 56 -10.31 -10.11 5.51
N ILE A 57 -10.24 -8.84 5.92
CA ILE A 57 -9.96 -8.38 7.28
C ILE A 57 -11.18 -7.67 7.84
N VAL A 58 -11.64 -8.11 9.04
CA VAL A 58 -12.81 -7.52 9.70
C VAL A 58 -12.50 -6.20 10.40
N ASP A 59 -11.28 -5.99 10.88
CA ASP A 59 -10.96 -4.79 11.65
C ASP A 59 -10.93 -3.54 10.76
N LYS A 60 -12.07 -2.86 10.72
CA LYS A 60 -12.25 -1.57 10.01
C LYS A 60 -11.36 -0.43 10.54
N LYS A 61 -10.65 -0.66 11.66
CA LYS A 61 -9.75 0.33 12.26
C LYS A 61 -8.31 0.20 11.75
N LEU A 62 -7.99 -0.90 11.07
CA LEU A 62 -6.67 -1.11 10.50
C LEU A 62 -6.58 -0.47 9.12
N GLY A 63 -5.73 0.53 9.01
CA GLY A 63 -5.34 1.13 7.74
C GLY A 63 -6.22 2.28 7.22
N PRO A 64 -5.81 2.92 6.11
CA PRO A 64 -4.48 2.73 5.53
C PRO A 64 -3.35 3.25 6.44
N ILE A 65 -2.21 2.55 6.44
CA ILE A 65 -1.00 2.91 7.18
C ILE A 65 0.15 2.98 6.19
N ALA A 66 1.05 3.94 6.37
CA ALA A 66 2.28 4.00 5.60
C ALA A 66 3.45 4.52 6.45
N GLU A 67 4.64 4.00 6.14
CA GLU A 67 5.90 4.49 6.65
C GLU A 67 6.82 4.83 5.47
N TYR A 68 7.43 6.01 5.53
CA TYR A 68 8.46 6.43 4.60
C TYR A 68 9.74 6.66 5.42
N ARG A 69 10.70 5.76 5.28
CA ARG A 69 11.96 5.78 6.05
C ARG A 69 13.03 6.51 5.29
N PHE A 70 13.66 7.44 5.96
CA PHE A 70 14.78 8.25 5.49
C PHE A 70 15.99 8.05 6.40
N GLU A 71 17.13 8.55 6.00
CA GLU A 71 18.39 8.45 6.77
C GLU A 71 18.32 9.07 8.18
N LYS A 72 17.45 10.06 8.40
CA LYS A 72 17.38 10.85 9.64
C LYS A 72 16.05 10.72 10.37
N GLY A 73 15.17 9.85 9.95
CA GLY A 73 13.88 9.65 10.58
C GLY A 73 12.84 9.06 9.65
N THR A 74 11.62 8.93 10.13
CA THR A 74 10.52 8.28 9.44
C THR A 74 9.30 9.19 9.39
N VAL A 75 8.64 9.26 8.24
CA VAL A 75 7.32 9.86 8.10
C VAL A 75 6.27 8.75 8.21
N TYR A 76 5.36 8.90 9.14
CA TYR A 76 4.24 8.00 9.38
C TYR A 76 2.95 8.60 8.84
N PHE A 77 2.08 7.74 8.33
CA PHE A 77 0.70 8.07 7.99
C PHE A 77 -0.23 6.95 8.47
N GLY A 78 -1.39 7.31 9.03
CA GLY A 78 -2.39 6.36 9.50
C GLY A 78 -2.23 6.00 10.96
N LYS A 79 -2.24 4.72 11.31
CA LYS A 79 -1.97 4.22 12.65
C LYS A 79 -0.49 3.96 12.85
N ASP A 80 0.08 4.49 13.92
CA ASP A 80 1.18 3.78 14.53
C ASP A 80 0.58 2.63 15.36
N PHE A 81 1.04 1.43 15.21
CA PHE A 81 0.54 0.24 15.89
C PHE A 81 0.56 0.33 17.43
N GLY A 82 0.17 1.40 18.04
CA GLY A 82 0.18 1.57 19.49
C GLY A 82 -0.50 2.84 19.99
N SER A 83 -0.53 3.91 19.20
CA SER A 83 -1.00 5.22 19.67
C SER A 83 -2.35 5.66 19.09
N GLY A 84 -3.07 4.79 18.41
CA GLY A 84 -4.38 5.14 17.83
C GLY A 84 -4.31 5.69 16.39
N PRO A 85 -5.43 6.12 15.81
CA PRO A 85 -5.47 6.54 14.43
C PRO A 85 -4.73 7.88 14.25
N ILE A 86 -3.61 7.86 13.56
CA ILE A 86 -2.98 9.05 13.01
C ILE A 86 -3.54 9.24 11.61
N ALA A 87 -4.47 10.16 11.45
CA ALA A 87 -5.00 10.54 10.15
C ALA A 87 -4.13 11.61 9.46
N GLU A 88 -2.94 11.84 9.93
CA GLU A 88 -2.06 12.94 9.60
C GLU A 88 -0.65 12.41 9.28
N TYR A 89 0.10 13.16 8.51
CA TYR A 89 1.50 12.86 8.26
C TYR A 89 2.36 13.41 9.38
N VAL A 90 3.10 12.56 10.04
CA VAL A 90 3.99 12.91 11.16
C VAL A 90 5.39 12.41 10.87
N TYR A 91 6.37 13.29 10.88
CA TYR A 91 7.78 12.93 10.87
C TYR A 91 8.27 12.74 12.31
N ILE A 92 9.02 11.67 12.52
CA ILE A 92 9.75 11.40 13.77
C ILE A 92 11.22 11.20 13.40
N GLY A 93 12.06 12.11 13.88
CA GLY A 93 13.50 12.05 13.68
C GLY A 93 14.17 11.06 14.64
N ASP A 94 15.35 10.55 14.27
CA ASP A 94 16.15 9.62 15.07
C ASP A 94 16.59 10.23 16.40
N THR A 95 16.63 11.56 16.50
CA THR A 95 16.92 12.31 17.74
C THR A 95 15.67 12.61 18.57
N GLY A 96 14.51 12.09 18.16
CA GLY A 96 13.23 12.32 18.84
C GLY A 96 12.51 13.61 18.42
N GLU A 97 13.01 14.30 17.41
CA GLU A 97 12.32 15.43 16.81
C GLU A 97 10.98 14.97 16.21
N ARG A 98 9.91 15.75 16.44
CA ARG A 98 8.58 15.50 15.88
C ARG A 98 8.12 16.71 15.10
N ILE A 99 7.74 16.47 13.83
CA ILE A 99 7.13 17.49 12.97
C ILE A 99 5.78 16.95 12.51
N ASP A 100 4.73 17.69 12.78
CA ASP A 100 3.38 17.39 12.32
C ASP A 100 3.11 18.16 11.03
N TYR A 101 2.89 17.43 9.94
CA TYR A 101 2.55 18.01 8.63
C TYR A 101 1.03 18.16 8.44
N GLY A 102 0.24 17.69 9.41
CA GLY A 102 -1.21 17.74 9.33
C GLY A 102 -1.80 16.81 8.30
N ARG A 103 -3.06 17.06 7.98
CA ARG A 103 -3.82 16.29 7.00
C ARG A 103 -3.62 16.83 5.60
N ILE A 104 -3.53 15.94 4.63
CA ILE A 104 -3.70 16.34 3.23
C ILE A 104 -5.13 16.90 3.07
N PRO A 105 -5.28 18.11 2.54
CA PRO A 105 -6.60 18.63 2.23
C PRO A 105 -7.36 17.63 1.36
N LYS A 106 -8.60 17.35 1.73
CA LYS A 106 -9.46 16.50 0.92
C LYS A 106 -9.66 17.17 -0.43
N GLY A 107 -9.10 16.60 -1.48
CA GLY A 107 -9.27 17.10 -2.84
C GLY A 107 -10.74 17.06 -3.26
N GLU A 108 -11.12 17.91 -4.20
CA GLU A 108 -12.45 17.87 -4.79
C GLU A 108 -12.67 16.55 -5.55
N ARG A 109 -13.94 16.14 -5.66
CA ARG A 109 -14.33 14.84 -6.23
C ARG A 109 -13.78 14.59 -7.64
N LEU A 110 -13.55 15.63 -8.44
CA LEU A 110 -13.06 15.55 -9.81
C LEU A 110 -11.70 16.22 -9.97
N GLN A 111 -10.92 16.35 -8.92
CA GLN A 111 -9.64 17.08 -8.95
C GLN A 111 -8.74 16.62 -10.10
N LYS A 112 -8.56 15.30 -10.28
CA LYS A 112 -7.74 14.75 -11.37
C LYS A 112 -8.22 15.16 -12.78
N PHE A 113 -9.52 15.34 -12.94
CA PHE A 113 -10.09 15.79 -14.21
C PHE A 113 -9.81 17.28 -14.45
N TYR A 114 -9.95 18.10 -13.40
CA TYR A 114 -9.60 19.52 -13.48
C TYR A 114 -8.12 19.73 -13.72
N ASP A 115 -7.26 18.96 -13.05
CA ASP A 115 -5.81 18.99 -13.27
C ASP A 115 -5.44 18.61 -14.72
N ALA A 116 -6.12 17.63 -15.31
CA ALA A 116 -5.92 17.27 -16.71
C ALA A 116 -6.35 18.39 -17.67
N ILE A 117 -7.49 19.04 -17.42
CA ILE A 117 -7.94 20.21 -18.21
C ILE A 117 -6.93 21.35 -18.10
N GLU A 118 -6.47 21.64 -16.90
CA GLU A 118 -5.48 22.70 -16.66
C GLU A 118 -4.15 22.39 -17.33
N ALA A 119 -3.71 21.14 -17.30
CA ALA A 119 -2.51 20.69 -18.02
C ALA A 119 -2.62 20.95 -19.52
N VAL A 120 -3.78 20.64 -20.14
CA VAL A 120 -4.02 20.91 -21.56
C VAL A 120 -4.02 22.41 -21.86
N ARG A 121 -4.65 23.22 -20.99
CA ARG A 121 -4.75 24.68 -21.20
C ARG A 121 -3.43 25.41 -21.06
N THR A 122 -2.59 24.97 -20.12
CA THR A 122 -1.37 25.69 -19.74
C THR A 122 -0.10 25.08 -20.30
N GLY A 123 -0.16 23.85 -20.84
CA GLY A 123 1.01 23.07 -21.24
C GLY A 123 1.85 22.56 -20.06
N LYS A 124 1.37 22.73 -18.82
CA LYS A 124 2.04 22.21 -17.63
C LYS A 124 1.77 20.72 -17.48
N HIS A 125 2.78 19.94 -17.09
CA HIS A 125 2.58 18.55 -16.78
C HIS A 125 1.77 18.37 -15.49
N PRO A 126 0.77 17.47 -15.45
CA PRO A 126 0.10 17.11 -14.22
C PRO A 126 1.08 16.39 -13.27
N VAL A 127 0.77 16.39 -11.98
CA VAL A 127 1.60 15.75 -10.94
C VAL A 127 1.80 14.24 -11.21
N CYS A 128 0.77 13.58 -11.75
CA CYS A 128 0.84 12.18 -12.14
C CYS A 128 0.56 12.04 -13.64
N THR A 129 1.56 11.63 -14.41
CA THR A 129 1.46 11.34 -15.84
C THR A 129 1.31 9.83 -16.07
N VAL A 130 1.03 9.44 -17.33
CA VAL A 130 1.04 8.03 -17.72
C VAL A 130 2.41 7.39 -17.47
N GLN A 131 3.49 8.12 -17.73
CA GLN A 131 4.87 7.66 -17.49
C GLN A 131 5.12 7.36 -16.01
N CYS A 132 4.60 8.17 -15.11
CA CYS A 132 4.70 7.91 -13.66
C CYS A 132 3.91 6.65 -13.23
N ALA A 133 2.88 6.27 -13.98
CA ALA A 133 2.05 5.10 -13.67
C ALA A 133 2.62 3.79 -14.24
N ILE A 134 3.50 3.83 -15.25
CA ILE A 134 4.05 2.64 -15.90
C ILE A 134 4.69 1.66 -14.90
N PRO A 135 5.59 2.05 -13.98
CA PRO A 135 6.21 1.12 -13.05
C PRO A 135 5.19 0.38 -12.18
N HIS A 136 4.12 1.08 -11.77
CA HIS A 136 3.03 0.46 -11.02
C HIS A 136 2.27 -0.57 -11.87
N LEU A 137 1.95 -0.24 -13.13
CA LEU A 137 1.28 -1.17 -14.04
C LEU A 137 2.12 -2.40 -14.32
N GLU A 138 3.44 -2.25 -14.54
CA GLU A 138 4.36 -3.37 -14.73
C GLU A 138 4.42 -4.29 -13.50
N ALA A 139 4.38 -3.72 -12.29
CA ALA A 139 4.28 -4.51 -11.06
C ALA A 139 2.97 -5.31 -11.00
N VAL A 140 1.84 -4.66 -11.27
CA VAL A 140 0.51 -5.31 -11.30
C VAL A 140 0.47 -6.43 -12.34
N GLU A 141 1.01 -6.22 -13.54
CA GLU A 141 1.09 -7.23 -14.60
C GLU A 141 1.96 -8.44 -14.21
N LYS A 142 3.06 -8.22 -13.49
CA LYS A 142 3.88 -9.31 -12.95
C LYS A 142 3.11 -10.11 -11.90
N ILE A 143 2.45 -9.43 -10.97
CA ILE A 143 1.67 -10.04 -9.89
C ILE A 143 0.49 -10.84 -10.44
N ALA A 144 -0.22 -10.32 -11.44
CA ALA A 144 -1.38 -10.97 -12.06
C ALA A 144 -1.06 -12.32 -12.71
N LYS A 145 0.21 -12.61 -12.96
CA LYS A 145 0.68 -13.90 -13.53
C LYS A 145 1.04 -14.93 -12.47
N LEU A 146 1.05 -14.54 -11.20
CA LEU A 146 1.40 -15.46 -10.12
C LEU A 146 0.22 -16.39 -9.80
N PRO A 147 0.49 -17.62 -9.38
CA PRO A 147 -0.56 -18.52 -8.92
C PRO A 147 -1.22 -17.98 -7.65
N ILE A 148 -2.55 -17.97 -7.65
CA ILE A 148 -3.31 -17.53 -6.48
C ILE A 148 -3.53 -18.73 -5.56
N VAL A 149 -3.16 -18.59 -4.29
CA VAL A 149 -3.35 -19.60 -3.27
C VAL A 149 -4.74 -19.45 -2.66
N SER A 150 -5.58 -20.47 -2.79
CA SER A 150 -6.89 -20.50 -2.12
C SER A 150 -6.72 -20.90 -0.66
N ILE A 151 -7.26 -20.12 0.24
CA ILE A 151 -7.35 -20.46 1.66
C ILE A 151 -8.39 -21.57 1.80
N PRO A 152 -8.08 -22.67 2.50
CA PRO A 152 -9.02 -23.76 2.71
C PRO A 152 -10.18 -23.31 3.62
N PRO A 153 -11.36 -23.97 3.55
CA PRO A 153 -12.56 -23.55 4.27
C PRO A 153 -12.35 -23.37 5.79
N GLU A 154 -11.49 -24.18 6.40
CA GLU A 154 -11.16 -24.08 7.83
C GLU A 154 -10.36 -22.82 8.20
N GLY A 155 -9.77 -22.17 7.21
CA GLY A 155 -9.04 -20.90 7.36
C GLY A 155 -9.88 -19.68 7.06
N VAL A 156 -11.17 -19.87 6.74
CA VAL A 156 -12.10 -18.78 6.42
C VAL A 156 -13.24 -18.76 7.43
N GLU A 157 -13.62 -17.59 7.88
CA GLU A 157 -14.76 -17.35 8.77
C GLU A 157 -15.74 -16.41 8.08
N ASP A 158 -17.03 -16.75 8.15
CA ASP A 158 -18.11 -15.93 7.63
C ASP A 158 -18.67 -15.03 8.74
N ILE A 159 -18.57 -13.73 8.55
CA ILE A 159 -19.13 -12.74 9.45
C ILE A 159 -20.32 -12.08 8.80
N ARG A 160 -21.45 -12.08 9.50
CA ARG A 160 -22.67 -11.41 9.07
C ARG A 160 -22.77 -10.03 9.70
N GLU A 161 -22.92 -9.01 8.86
CA GLU A 161 -23.30 -7.66 9.27
C GLU A 161 -24.53 -7.25 8.46
N ASP A 162 -25.64 -6.99 9.16
CA ASP A 162 -26.94 -6.70 8.55
C ASP A 162 -27.36 -7.79 7.54
N ASP A 163 -27.52 -7.43 6.27
CA ASP A 163 -27.91 -8.36 5.19
C ASP A 163 -26.68 -8.89 4.40
N ASP A 164 -25.47 -8.48 4.76
CA ASP A 164 -24.24 -8.86 4.06
C ASP A 164 -23.49 -9.97 4.81
N THR A 165 -22.80 -10.82 4.04
CA THR A 165 -21.86 -11.82 4.56
C THR A 165 -20.46 -11.51 4.07
N PHE A 166 -19.53 -11.35 5.00
CA PHE A 166 -18.11 -11.09 4.73
C PHE A 166 -17.32 -12.37 4.98
N HIS A 167 -16.54 -12.77 3.97
CA HIS A 167 -15.58 -13.87 4.12
C HIS A 167 -14.26 -13.30 4.63
N THR A 168 -13.80 -13.78 5.77
CA THR A 168 -12.59 -13.28 6.42
C THR A 168 -11.60 -14.40 6.64
N ILE A 169 -10.31 -14.12 6.51
CA ILE A 169 -9.27 -15.10 6.80
C ILE A 169 -8.96 -15.05 8.29
N VAL A 170 -9.03 -16.22 8.94
CA VAL A 170 -8.82 -16.35 10.39
C VAL A 170 -7.42 -15.87 10.77
N GLY A 171 -7.35 -14.93 11.72
CA GLY A 171 -6.08 -14.39 12.23
C GLY A 171 -5.34 -13.43 11.29
N LEU A 172 -5.90 -13.11 10.12
CA LEU A 172 -5.23 -12.28 9.13
C LEU A 172 -4.81 -10.91 9.67
N HIS A 173 -5.61 -10.32 10.57
CA HIS A 173 -5.27 -9.04 11.21
C HIS A 173 -3.90 -9.09 11.91
N ASP A 174 -3.69 -10.05 12.80
CA ASP A 174 -2.45 -10.17 13.56
C ASP A 174 -1.27 -10.58 12.67
N ILE A 175 -1.54 -11.44 11.69
CA ILE A 175 -0.55 -11.83 10.69
C ILE A 175 -0.09 -10.62 9.88
N PHE A 176 -1.00 -9.78 9.40
CA PHE A 176 -0.63 -8.56 8.68
C PHE A 176 0.19 -7.58 9.53
N ILE A 177 -0.17 -7.40 10.80
CA ILE A 177 0.61 -6.58 11.73
C ILE A 177 2.03 -7.13 11.89
N THR A 178 2.16 -8.45 12.01
CA THR A 178 3.46 -9.13 12.12
C THR A 178 4.27 -8.95 10.84
N CYS A 179 3.69 -9.25 9.69
CA CYS A 179 4.32 -9.06 8.38
C CYS A 179 4.79 -7.61 8.17
N TYR A 180 3.95 -6.65 8.53
CA TYR A 180 4.30 -5.23 8.43
C TYR A 180 5.49 -4.85 9.32
N LYS A 181 5.49 -5.30 10.58
CA LYS A 181 6.58 -5.00 11.53
C LYS A 181 7.90 -5.62 11.10
N ASN A 182 7.85 -6.87 10.65
CA ASN A 182 9.02 -7.64 10.26
C ASN A 182 9.42 -7.44 8.79
N ARG A 183 8.52 -6.88 7.96
CA ARG A 183 8.65 -6.80 6.49
C ARG A 183 8.77 -8.16 5.84
N GLU A 184 7.97 -9.07 6.31
CA GLU A 184 7.86 -10.44 5.83
C GLU A 184 6.64 -10.59 4.93
N MET A 185 6.63 -11.63 4.15
CA MET A 185 5.50 -12.00 3.31
C MET A 185 4.54 -12.92 4.08
N LEU A 186 3.28 -12.94 3.69
CA LEU A 186 2.24 -13.72 4.36
C LEU A 186 2.57 -15.22 4.45
N PHE A 187 3.20 -15.79 3.42
CA PHE A 187 3.54 -17.21 3.42
C PHE A 187 4.58 -17.59 4.49
N GLN A 188 5.43 -16.65 4.93
CA GLN A 188 6.43 -16.86 5.96
C GLN A 188 5.79 -16.98 7.35
N GLU A 189 4.68 -16.29 7.57
CA GLU A 189 3.92 -16.33 8.82
C GLU A 189 2.91 -17.50 8.93
N GLY A 190 2.85 -18.35 7.91
CA GLY A 190 2.09 -19.59 7.99
C GLY A 190 0.58 -19.43 7.98
N LEU A 191 0.04 -18.72 7.00
CA LEU A 191 -1.39 -18.71 6.74
C LEU A 191 -1.95 -20.16 6.67
N PRO A 192 -3.18 -20.39 7.17
CA PRO A 192 -3.85 -21.69 7.03
C PRO A 192 -3.84 -22.13 5.57
N GLY A 193 -3.32 -23.35 5.29
CA GLY A 193 -3.23 -23.90 3.93
C GLY A 193 -1.82 -24.01 3.35
N ASN A 194 -0.83 -23.35 3.93
CA ASN A 194 0.59 -23.53 3.59
C ASN A 194 1.22 -24.57 4.52
N LYS A 195 0.96 -25.86 4.27
CA LYS A 195 1.71 -26.99 4.85
C LYS A 195 2.35 -27.80 3.74
#